data_955d3c30a5e85c90cf6b3026a2bb64f0
#
_entry.id   955d3c30a5e85c90cf6b3026a2bb64f0
#
_cell.length_a   1.000
_cell.length_b   1.000
_cell.length_c   1.000
_cell.angle_alpha   90.00
_cell.angle_beta   90.00
_cell.angle_gamma   90.00
#
_symmetry.space_group_name_H-M   'P 1'
#
loop_
_entity.id
_entity.type
_entity.pdbx_description
1 polymer ?
#
loop_
_entity_poly.entity_id
_entity_poly.type
_entity_poly.pdbx_seq_one_letter_code
_entity_poly.pdbx_strand_id
1 'polypeptide(L)'
;MEIPHPQTKQSFSSTNQSGKLPYYDDLSSKTSDVYPRIKGVSDAIILQKAGNRIGGEIKLNIDNGTFENACALRMSYILQQNGYRISPTDGYAPKGADGLRYLVRVLQIAEFIIKKFGPPTQTLTYLKDGREIRGKTGLLIFYVERWRNAKGHVTLWDGKDCYDHCYFQNNLDDDDSGAKVVKILFWELKRRKR
;
A
#
# COMPACT_ATOMS: atom_id res chain seq x y z
N MET A 1 24.26 11.01 36.83
CA MET A 1 24.28 12.09 35.83
C MET A 1 23.50 11.56 34.63
N GLU A 2 22.18 11.79 34.58
CA GLU A 2 21.32 11.36 33.49
C GLU A 2 21.31 12.42 32.40
N ILE A 3 21.55 11.99 31.15
CA ILE A 3 21.47 12.86 29.97
C ILE A 3 20.04 12.78 29.43
N PRO A 4 19.28 13.87 29.37
CA PRO A 4 17.93 13.84 28.83
C PRO A 4 17.97 13.81 27.30
N HIS A 5 17.32 12.80 26.71
CA HIS A 5 17.03 12.75 25.27
C HIS A 5 15.97 13.81 24.93
N PRO A 6 16.19 14.64 23.89
CA PRO A 6 15.17 15.57 23.43
C PRO A 6 14.05 14.82 22.70
N GLN A 7 12.90 14.75 23.32
CA GLN A 7 11.66 14.33 22.67
C GLN A 7 11.17 15.48 21.77
N THR A 8 11.44 15.39 20.49
CA THR A 8 10.83 16.28 19.49
C THR A 8 9.36 15.89 19.31
N LYS A 9 8.47 16.57 20.00
CA LYS A 9 7.03 16.50 19.74
C LYS A 9 6.75 17.15 18.39
N GLN A 10 6.68 16.35 17.32
CA GLN A 10 6.07 16.79 16.10
C GLN A 10 4.56 16.90 16.30
N SER A 11 4.07 18.12 16.36
CA SER A 11 2.64 18.42 16.33
C SER A 11 2.10 18.14 14.93
N PHE A 12 1.47 16.98 14.75
CA PHE A 12 0.74 16.68 13.52
C PHE A 12 -0.63 17.36 13.57
N SER A 13 -0.78 18.40 12.77
CA SER A 13 -2.07 19.04 12.51
C SER A 13 -3.02 17.98 11.89
N SER A 14 -4.04 17.57 12.63
CA SER A 14 -5.10 16.67 12.15
C SER A 14 -6.08 17.45 11.28
N THR A 15 -5.73 17.66 10.01
CA THR A 15 -6.73 18.10 9.04
C THR A 15 -7.45 16.86 8.51
N ASN A 16 -8.70 16.67 8.92
CA ASN A 16 -9.65 15.75 8.30
C ASN A 16 -9.89 16.20 6.85
N GLN A 17 -9.07 15.74 5.90
CA GLN A 17 -9.31 15.92 4.47
C GLN A 17 -10.12 14.72 3.94
N SER A 18 -11.44 14.72 4.16
CA SER A 18 -12.30 13.81 3.40
C SER A 18 -12.49 14.36 1.98
N GLY A 19 -12.14 13.58 0.97
CA GLY A 19 -12.50 13.84 -0.43
C GLY A 19 -11.42 14.42 -1.35
N LYS A 20 -10.26 14.85 -0.84
CA LYS A 20 -9.17 15.31 -1.72
C LYS A 20 -8.14 14.22 -1.95
N LEU A 21 -7.93 13.87 -3.23
CA LEU A 21 -6.88 12.94 -3.62
C LEU A 21 -5.49 13.48 -3.24
N PRO A 22 -4.57 12.63 -2.73
CA PRO A 22 -3.19 13.02 -2.47
C PRO A 22 -2.45 13.32 -3.79
N TYR A 23 -1.33 14.02 -3.70
CA TYR A 23 -0.39 14.05 -4.81
C TYR A 23 0.39 12.73 -4.87
N TYR A 24 0.66 12.27 -6.10
CA TYR A 24 1.47 11.07 -6.33
C TYR A 24 2.83 11.16 -5.64
N ASP A 25 3.50 12.33 -5.74
CA ASP A 25 4.83 12.55 -5.19
C ASP A 25 4.87 12.39 -3.66
N ASP A 26 3.80 12.77 -2.96
CA ASP A 26 3.69 12.62 -1.51
C ASP A 26 3.69 11.14 -1.11
N LEU A 27 2.83 10.34 -1.77
CA LEU A 27 2.76 8.91 -1.49
C LEU A 27 4.04 8.18 -1.92
N SER A 28 4.55 8.47 -3.12
CA SER A 28 5.73 7.79 -3.67
C SER A 28 7.00 8.08 -2.87
N SER A 29 7.11 9.24 -2.20
CA SER A 29 8.23 9.58 -1.34
C SER A 29 8.45 8.61 -0.18
N LYS A 30 7.41 7.87 0.23
CA LYS A 30 7.43 6.93 1.36
C LYS A 30 7.63 5.47 0.97
N THR A 31 7.68 5.17 -0.33
CA THR A 31 7.82 3.79 -0.81
C THR A 31 9.12 3.13 -0.39
N SER A 32 10.25 3.87 -0.43
CA SER A 32 11.57 3.35 -0.07
C SER A 32 11.72 2.97 1.41
N ASP A 33 10.85 3.50 2.28
CA ASP A 33 10.87 3.18 3.70
C ASP A 33 10.45 1.72 3.95
N VAL A 34 9.55 1.19 3.12
CA VAL A 34 8.91 -0.12 3.31
C VAL A 34 9.12 -1.10 2.16
N TYR A 35 9.79 -0.68 1.09
CA TYR A 35 10.12 -1.53 -0.06
C TYR A 35 11.59 -1.36 -0.47
N PRO A 36 12.38 -2.43 -0.53
CA PRO A 36 13.74 -2.36 -1.04
C PRO A 36 13.73 -2.18 -2.56
N ARG A 37 14.38 -1.13 -3.07
CA ARG A 37 14.52 -0.89 -4.51
C ARG A 37 15.62 -1.75 -5.15
N ILE A 38 15.66 -3.04 -4.79
CA ILE A 38 16.68 -3.99 -5.27
C ILE A 38 15.92 -5.08 -6.05
N LYS A 39 16.30 -5.32 -7.30
CA LYS A 39 15.72 -6.39 -8.11
C LYS A 39 16.07 -7.77 -7.53
N GLY A 40 15.13 -8.70 -7.60
CA GLY A 40 15.33 -10.09 -7.19
C GLY A 40 15.31 -10.32 -5.67
N VAL A 41 14.83 -9.35 -4.90
CA VAL A 41 14.64 -9.50 -3.45
C VAL A 41 13.41 -10.38 -3.18
N SER A 42 13.56 -11.38 -2.31
CA SER A 42 12.46 -12.27 -1.94
C SER A 42 11.36 -11.54 -1.17
N ASP A 43 10.12 -12.06 -1.26
CA ASP A 43 8.96 -11.52 -0.53
C ASP A 43 9.19 -11.51 0.98
N ALA A 44 9.92 -12.49 1.52
CA ALA A 44 10.29 -12.54 2.93
C ALA A 44 11.13 -11.32 3.35
N ILE A 45 12.11 -10.91 2.55
CA ILE A 45 12.94 -9.72 2.82
C ILE A 45 12.10 -8.45 2.72
N ILE A 46 11.20 -8.38 1.74
CA ILE A 46 10.28 -7.25 1.57
C ILE A 46 9.36 -7.12 2.78
N LEU A 47 8.79 -8.23 3.24
CA LEU A 47 7.92 -8.29 4.40
C LEU A 47 8.68 -7.88 5.68
N GLN A 48 9.89 -8.39 5.88
CA GLN A 48 10.75 -8.04 7.02
C GLN A 48 11.13 -6.56 7.01
N LYS A 49 11.41 -5.96 5.85
CA LYS A 49 11.68 -4.52 5.78
C LYS A 49 10.50 -3.69 6.27
N ALA A 50 9.29 -4.01 5.84
CA ALA A 50 8.09 -3.33 6.30
C ALA A 50 7.86 -3.56 7.81
N GLY A 51 8.04 -4.78 8.29
CA GLY A 51 7.94 -5.15 9.70
C GLY A 51 8.94 -4.39 10.58
N ASN A 52 10.19 -4.34 10.18
CA ASN A 52 11.24 -3.61 10.91
C ASN A 52 10.99 -2.10 10.94
N ARG A 53 10.43 -1.55 9.85
CA ARG A 53 10.09 -0.12 9.78
C ARG A 53 8.93 0.25 10.69
N ILE A 54 7.91 -0.61 10.77
CA ILE A 54 6.67 -0.33 11.51
C ILE A 54 6.78 -0.76 12.98
N GLY A 55 7.39 -1.92 13.23
CA GLY A 55 7.57 -2.46 14.59
C GLY A 55 6.27 -2.90 15.27
N GLY A 56 6.30 -3.00 16.59
CA GLY A 56 5.15 -3.32 17.43
C GLY A 56 4.48 -4.66 17.11
N GLU A 57 3.14 -4.72 17.22
CA GLU A 57 2.36 -5.92 16.92
C GLU A 57 2.55 -6.40 15.47
N ILE A 58 2.84 -5.48 14.54
CA ILE A 58 3.11 -5.81 13.13
C ILE A 58 4.36 -6.68 13.02
N LYS A 59 5.46 -6.26 13.64
CA LYS A 59 6.72 -7.03 13.60
C LYS A 59 6.56 -8.39 14.23
N LEU A 60 5.89 -8.47 15.39
CA LEU A 60 5.61 -9.74 16.07
C LEU A 60 4.80 -10.70 15.19
N ASN A 61 3.77 -10.21 14.50
CA ASN A 61 2.94 -11.04 13.62
C ASN A 61 3.67 -11.48 12.34
N ILE A 62 4.65 -10.72 11.87
CA ILE A 62 5.52 -11.13 10.77
C ILE A 62 6.50 -12.23 11.24
N ASP A 63 7.13 -12.03 12.39
CA ASP A 63 8.14 -12.97 12.92
C ASP A 63 7.56 -14.33 13.30
N ASN A 64 6.32 -14.38 13.75
CA ASN A 64 5.62 -15.63 14.06
C ASN A 64 4.88 -16.25 12.85
N GLY A 65 5.02 -15.67 11.64
CA GLY A 65 4.41 -16.19 10.42
C GLY A 65 2.91 -15.93 10.26
N THR A 66 2.30 -15.09 11.10
CA THR A 66 0.87 -14.74 10.98
C THR A 66 0.59 -13.86 9.75
N PHE A 67 1.53 -12.99 9.37
CA PHE A 67 1.43 -12.14 8.19
C PHE A 67 2.43 -12.60 7.13
N GLU A 68 1.91 -12.99 5.97
CA GLU A 68 2.70 -13.45 4.81
C GLU A 68 2.78 -12.42 3.69
N ASN A 69 1.82 -11.48 3.63
CA ASN A 69 1.69 -10.51 2.54
C ASN A 69 1.91 -9.08 3.01
N ALA A 70 2.77 -8.34 2.31
CA ALA A 70 3.17 -7.01 2.70
C ALA A 70 2.47 -5.86 1.95
N CYS A 71 1.76 -6.11 0.84
CA CYS A 71 1.26 -5.04 -0.03
C CYS A 71 0.29 -4.08 0.68
N ALA A 72 -0.73 -4.61 1.37
CA ALA A 72 -1.68 -3.80 2.13
C ALA A 72 -0.99 -3.08 3.30
N LEU A 73 -0.08 -3.77 3.99
CA LEU A 73 0.71 -3.20 5.08
C LEU A 73 1.58 -2.02 4.61
N ARG A 74 2.28 -2.17 3.47
CA ARG A 74 3.10 -1.12 2.88
C ARG A 74 2.27 0.09 2.46
N MET A 75 1.13 -0.14 1.79
CA MET A 75 0.23 0.96 1.42
C MET A 75 -0.37 1.63 2.66
N SER A 76 -0.72 0.85 3.67
CA SER A 76 -1.19 1.37 4.95
C SER A 76 -0.16 2.30 5.61
N TYR A 77 1.12 1.91 5.60
CA TYR A 77 2.22 2.76 6.05
C TYR A 77 2.32 4.05 5.23
N ILE A 78 2.34 3.95 3.91
CA ILE A 78 2.42 5.09 3.00
C ILE A 78 1.29 6.09 3.28
N LEU A 79 0.06 5.62 3.43
CA LEU A 79 -1.11 6.45 3.72
C LEU A 79 -1.01 7.10 5.12
N GLN A 80 -0.64 6.33 6.15
CA GLN A 80 -0.46 6.84 7.52
C GLN A 80 0.60 7.95 7.58
N GLN A 81 1.74 7.78 6.90
CA GLN A 81 2.81 8.77 6.86
C GLN A 81 2.41 10.06 6.09
N ASN A 82 1.36 9.99 5.31
CA ASN A 82 0.74 11.13 4.60
C ASN A 82 -0.51 11.68 5.32
N GLY A 83 -0.73 11.31 6.59
CA GLY A 83 -1.79 11.86 7.42
C GLY A 83 -3.17 11.20 7.26
N TYR A 84 -3.29 10.16 6.44
CA TYR A 84 -4.54 9.40 6.29
C TYR A 84 -4.68 8.38 7.41
N ARG A 85 -5.26 8.81 8.54
CA ARG A 85 -5.35 8.02 9.76
C ARG A 85 -6.32 6.86 9.63
N ILE A 86 -5.84 5.67 10.00
CA ILE A 86 -6.60 4.42 10.09
C ILE A 86 -7.14 4.30 11.52
N SER A 87 -8.44 4.06 11.64
CA SER A 87 -9.15 3.89 12.90
C SER A 87 -9.49 2.42 13.17
N PRO A 88 -9.88 2.03 14.39
CA PRO A 88 -10.35 0.68 14.69
C PRO A 88 -11.56 0.25 13.86
N THR A 89 -12.35 1.21 13.37
CA THR A 89 -13.56 0.95 12.58
C THR A 89 -13.28 0.67 11.10
N ASP A 90 -12.03 0.86 10.66
CA ASP A 90 -11.63 0.63 9.27
C ASP A 90 -11.25 -0.84 9.00
N GLY A 91 -11.27 -1.70 10.04
CA GLY A 91 -11.03 -3.13 9.94
C GLY A 91 -9.98 -3.63 10.93
N TYR A 92 -9.53 -4.88 10.75
CA TYR A 92 -8.45 -5.43 11.55
C TYR A 92 -7.14 -4.70 11.24
N ALA A 93 -6.69 -3.91 12.19
CA ALA A 93 -5.53 -3.04 12.06
C ALA A 93 -4.70 -3.05 13.36
N PRO A 94 -3.74 -3.98 13.52
CA PRO A 94 -2.82 -4.03 14.65
C PRO A 94 -1.94 -2.77 14.70
N LYS A 95 -1.36 -2.50 15.87
CA LYS A 95 -0.55 -1.30 16.10
C LYS A 95 0.92 -1.53 15.77
N GLY A 96 1.52 -0.51 15.15
CA GLY A 96 2.97 -0.38 15.07
C GLY A 96 3.59 0.11 16.38
N ALA A 97 4.92 0.17 16.44
CA ALA A 97 5.66 0.73 17.57
C ALA A 97 5.38 2.22 17.78
N ASP A 98 4.96 2.92 16.73
CA ASP A 98 4.55 4.33 16.76
C ASP A 98 3.12 4.55 17.32
N GLY A 99 2.43 3.46 17.71
CA GLY A 99 1.05 3.48 18.21
C GLY A 99 -0.01 3.65 17.12
N LEU A 100 0.38 3.83 15.85
CA LEU A 100 -0.55 3.93 14.73
C LEU A 100 -1.05 2.54 14.31
N ARG A 101 -2.22 2.51 13.65
CA ARG A 101 -2.84 1.27 13.17
C ARG A 101 -2.54 1.03 11.70
N TYR A 102 -2.37 -0.23 11.33
CA TYR A 102 -1.98 -0.64 9.98
C TYR A 102 -2.88 -1.74 9.44
N LEU A 103 -3.62 -1.47 8.37
CA LEU A 103 -4.42 -2.48 7.68
C LEU A 103 -3.49 -3.48 6.99
N VAL A 104 -3.78 -4.76 7.12
CA VAL A 104 -2.94 -5.86 6.62
C VAL A 104 -3.64 -6.69 5.53
N ARG A 105 -4.89 -6.34 5.18
CA ARG A 105 -5.69 -7.04 4.17
C ARG A 105 -6.04 -6.11 3.02
N VAL A 106 -5.86 -6.58 1.78
CA VAL A 106 -6.12 -5.79 0.56
C VAL A 106 -7.57 -5.31 0.48
N LEU A 107 -8.55 -6.13 0.83
CA LEU A 107 -9.95 -5.71 0.79
C LEU A 107 -10.24 -4.56 1.76
N GLN A 108 -9.67 -4.60 2.96
CA GLN A 108 -9.84 -3.53 3.95
C GLN A 108 -9.14 -2.23 3.52
N ILE A 109 -7.94 -2.31 2.95
CA ILE A 109 -7.26 -1.12 2.44
C ILE A 109 -8.01 -0.53 1.23
N ALA A 110 -8.63 -1.37 0.39
CA ALA A 110 -9.48 -0.92 -0.70
C ALA A 110 -10.71 -0.14 -0.21
N GLU A 111 -11.42 -0.68 0.79
CA GLU A 111 -12.55 0.00 1.43
C GLU A 111 -12.12 1.33 2.08
N PHE A 112 -10.96 1.34 2.76
CA PHE A 112 -10.40 2.54 3.35
C PHE A 112 -10.09 3.62 2.30
N ILE A 113 -9.49 3.23 1.16
CA ILE A 113 -9.18 4.13 0.05
C ILE A 113 -10.48 4.71 -0.54
N ILE A 114 -11.49 3.87 -0.79
CA ILE A 114 -12.79 4.33 -1.28
C ILE A 114 -13.45 5.31 -0.27
N LYS A 115 -13.41 4.99 1.00
CA LYS A 115 -13.96 5.85 2.07
C LYS A 115 -13.24 7.21 2.13
N LYS A 116 -11.92 7.24 1.94
CA LYS A 116 -11.11 8.47 2.06
C LYS A 116 -11.06 9.30 0.77
N PHE A 117 -11.00 8.66 -0.38
CA PHE A 117 -10.76 9.30 -1.66
C PHE A 117 -11.97 9.28 -2.60
N GLY A 118 -13.03 8.57 -2.22
CA GLY A 118 -14.18 8.34 -3.09
C GLY A 118 -13.94 7.20 -4.10
N PRO A 119 -14.85 7.05 -5.08
CA PRO A 119 -14.75 6.00 -6.07
C PRO A 119 -13.48 6.14 -6.92
N PRO A 120 -13.01 5.05 -7.56
CA PRO A 120 -11.88 5.12 -8.47
C PRO A 120 -12.15 6.07 -9.63
N THR A 121 -11.12 6.74 -10.13
CA THR A 121 -11.18 7.58 -11.33
C THR A 121 -11.56 6.75 -12.55
N GLN A 122 -11.08 5.50 -12.57
CA GLN A 122 -11.33 4.56 -13.65
C GLN A 122 -11.33 3.12 -13.10
N THR A 123 -12.26 2.29 -13.57
CA THR A 123 -12.14 0.84 -13.53
C THR A 123 -11.64 0.40 -14.90
N LEU A 124 -10.50 -0.28 -14.97
CA LEU A 124 -9.91 -0.70 -16.23
C LEU A 124 -10.78 -1.77 -16.89
N THR A 125 -10.97 -1.67 -18.19
CA THR A 125 -11.67 -2.67 -19.03
C THR A 125 -10.69 -3.67 -19.63
N TYR A 126 -9.46 -3.23 -19.88
CA TYR A 126 -8.39 -4.08 -20.36
C TYR A 126 -7.45 -4.50 -19.22
N LEU A 127 -7.56 -5.76 -18.81
CA LEU A 127 -6.88 -6.26 -17.60
C LEU A 127 -5.48 -6.85 -17.88
N LYS A 128 -5.07 -6.94 -19.14
CA LYS A 128 -3.84 -7.65 -19.52
C LYS A 128 -2.57 -6.83 -19.26
N ASP A 129 -2.64 -5.51 -19.40
CA ASP A 129 -1.54 -4.58 -19.14
C ASP A 129 -2.05 -3.18 -18.78
N GLY A 130 -1.15 -2.24 -18.51
CA GLY A 130 -1.46 -0.88 -18.09
C GLY A 130 -1.69 0.12 -19.22
N ARG A 131 -2.02 -0.30 -20.46
CA ARG A 131 -2.16 0.59 -21.62
C ARG A 131 -3.16 1.73 -21.45
N GLU A 132 -4.28 1.48 -20.73
CA GLU A 132 -5.35 2.48 -20.52
C GLU A 132 -4.94 3.62 -19.58
N ILE A 133 -3.89 3.42 -18.77
CA ILE A 133 -3.41 4.37 -17.76
C ILE A 133 -1.96 4.81 -18.00
N ARG A 134 -1.41 4.46 -19.17
CA ARG A 134 -0.03 4.84 -19.53
C ARG A 134 0.12 6.37 -19.54
N GLY A 135 1.20 6.87 -18.93
CA GLY A 135 1.47 8.30 -18.80
C GLY A 135 0.73 9.01 -17.67
N LYS A 136 -0.25 8.34 -17.01
CA LYS A 136 -0.93 8.85 -15.81
C LYS A 136 -0.27 8.29 -14.58
N THR A 137 -0.25 9.04 -13.47
CA THR A 137 0.25 8.54 -12.19
C THR A 137 -0.90 8.28 -11.23
N GLY A 138 -0.78 7.27 -10.37
CA GLY A 138 -1.90 6.94 -9.50
C GLY A 138 -1.70 5.78 -8.55
N LEU A 139 -2.79 5.41 -7.92
CA LEU A 139 -2.92 4.26 -7.06
C LEU A 139 -3.70 3.17 -7.78
N LEU A 140 -3.23 1.94 -7.73
CA LEU A 140 -3.85 0.76 -8.32
C LEU A 140 -4.26 -0.24 -7.26
N ILE A 141 -5.43 -0.86 -7.46
CA ILE A 141 -5.85 -2.06 -6.74
C ILE A 141 -6.21 -3.13 -7.76
N PHE A 142 -5.51 -4.24 -7.70
CA PHE A 142 -5.80 -5.45 -8.46
C PHE A 142 -6.64 -6.39 -7.61
N TYR A 143 -7.77 -6.87 -8.12
CA TYR A 143 -8.50 -7.99 -7.56
C TYR A 143 -8.15 -9.24 -8.35
N VAL A 144 -7.64 -10.24 -7.63
CA VAL A 144 -7.14 -11.48 -8.23
C VAL A 144 -7.82 -12.67 -7.57
N GLU A 145 -8.43 -13.51 -8.39
CA GLU A 145 -9.01 -14.78 -7.96
C GLU A 145 -7.96 -15.90 -8.04
N ARG A 146 -8.20 -16.97 -7.25
CA ARG A 146 -7.40 -18.18 -7.17
C ARG A 146 -5.99 -18.04 -6.60
N TRP A 147 -5.60 -16.87 -6.12
CA TRP A 147 -4.43 -16.81 -5.25
C TRP A 147 -4.73 -17.50 -3.92
N ARG A 148 -3.76 -18.29 -3.44
CA ARG A 148 -3.94 -19.11 -2.23
C ARG A 148 -4.07 -18.27 -0.96
N ASN A 149 -3.26 -17.23 -0.80
CA ASN A 149 -3.12 -16.47 0.44
C ASN A 149 -3.40 -14.97 0.30
N ALA A 150 -3.88 -14.50 -0.86
CA ALA A 150 -4.26 -13.11 -1.11
C ALA A 150 -5.52 -13.01 -1.98
N LYS A 151 -6.19 -11.86 -1.91
CA LYS A 151 -7.37 -11.53 -2.76
C LYS A 151 -7.08 -10.40 -3.74
N GLY A 152 -5.82 -9.98 -3.84
CA GLY A 152 -5.39 -8.92 -4.72
C GLY A 152 -4.13 -8.23 -4.26
N HIS A 153 -3.82 -7.11 -4.90
CA HIS A 153 -2.64 -6.31 -4.65
C HIS A 153 -2.97 -4.82 -4.69
N VAL A 154 -2.26 -4.03 -3.90
CA VAL A 154 -2.36 -2.57 -3.90
C VAL A 154 -0.99 -1.96 -4.08
N THR A 155 -0.88 -1.00 -5.02
CA THR A 155 0.40 -0.39 -5.40
C THR A 155 0.25 1.04 -5.90
N LEU A 156 1.37 1.71 -6.16
CA LEU A 156 1.43 2.99 -6.88
C LEU A 156 1.97 2.75 -8.29
N TRP A 157 1.35 3.43 -9.26
CA TRP A 157 1.69 3.42 -10.67
C TRP A 157 2.30 4.76 -11.09
N ASP A 158 3.49 4.75 -11.68
CA ASP A 158 4.24 5.97 -12.04
C ASP A 158 3.95 6.51 -13.45
N GLY A 159 3.06 5.82 -14.18
CA GLY A 159 2.72 6.08 -15.58
C GLY A 159 3.32 5.05 -16.54
N LYS A 160 4.21 4.21 -16.06
CA LYS A 160 4.88 3.16 -16.83
C LYS A 160 4.96 1.84 -16.07
N ASP A 161 5.22 1.90 -14.76
CA ASP A 161 5.44 0.71 -13.93
C ASP A 161 4.92 0.91 -12.50
N CYS A 162 4.80 -0.17 -11.75
CA CYS A 162 4.48 -0.14 -10.33
C CYS A 162 5.75 0.02 -9.49
N TYR A 163 5.64 0.66 -8.32
CA TYR A 163 6.81 0.85 -7.46
C TYR A 163 7.36 -0.47 -6.90
N ASP A 164 6.51 -1.48 -6.81
CA ASP A 164 6.85 -2.84 -6.35
C ASP A 164 6.59 -3.86 -7.46
N HIS A 165 5.38 -4.36 -7.59
CA HIS A 165 5.00 -5.35 -8.61
C HIS A 165 3.66 -4.98 -9.25
N CYS A 166 3.59 -5.07 -10.58
CA CYS A 166 2.35 -4.95 -11.33
C CYS A 166 1.76 -6.34 -11.58
N TYR A 167 0.53 -6.54 -11.13
CA TYR A 167 -0.20 -7.80 -11.34
C TYR A 167 -1.29 -7.66 -12.42
N PHE A 168 -0.92 -7.14 -13.60
CA PHE A 168 -1.76 -7.29 -14.78
C PHE A 168 -1.79 -8.76 -15.23
N GLN A 169 -2.82 -9.16 -15.97
CA GLN A 169 -2.97 -10.58 -16.37
C GLN A 169 -1.75 -11.13 -17.11
N ASN A 170 -1.08 -10.31 -17.92
CA ASN A 170 0.15 -10.71 -18.63
C ASN A 170 1.36 -10.90 -17.70
N ASN A 171 1.29 -10.41 -16.45
CA ASN A 171 2.37 -10.47 -15.47
C ASN A 171 2.08 -11.50 -14.37
N LEU A 172 0.92 -12.16 -14.41
CA LEU A 172 0.67 -13.29 -13.54
C LEU A 172 1.46 -14.46 -14.10
N ASP A 173 2.32 -15.03 -13.26
CA ASP A 173 3.03 -16.23 -13.61
C ASP A 173 2.00 -17.34 -13.93
N ASP A 174 2.28 -18.14 -14.93
CA ASP A 174 1.56 -19.39 -15.23
C ASP A 174 1.88 -20.42 -14.14
N ASP A 175 1.62 -20.04 -12.87
CA ASP A 175 1.61 -21.00 -11.80
C ASP A 175 0.38 -21.91 -11.99
N ASP A 176 0.46 -23.15 -11.54
CA ASP A 176 -0.63 -24.12 -11.60
C ASP A 176 -1.92 -23.69 -10.88
N SER A 177 -1.94 -22.51 -10.27
CA SER A 177 -3.10 -21.94 -9.55
C SER A 177 -4.18 -21.44 -10.50
N GLY A 178 -3.83 -21.09 -11.74
CA GLY A 178 -4.72 -20.44 -12.69
C GLY A 178 -5.22 -19.08 -12.21
N ALA A 179 -4.38 -18.32 -11.54
CA ALA A 179 -4.69 -17.00 -11.02
C ALA A 179 -5.25 -16.08 -12.11
N LYS A 180 -6.29 -15.33 -11.79
CA LYS A 180 -7.00 -14.48 -12.74
C LYS A 180 -7.26 -13.10 -12.18
N VAL A 181 -6.84 -12.07 -12.90
CA VAL A 181 -7.25 -10.68 -12.62
C VAL A 181 -8.70 -10.52 -13.05
N VAL A 182 -9.54 -10.14 -12.09
CA VAL A 182 -10.98 -9.96 -12.34
C VAL A 182 -11.41 -8.50 -12.33
N LYS A 183 -10.61 -7.63 -11.72
CA LYS A 183 -10.90 -6.20 -11.63
C LYS A 183 -9.64 -5.40 -11.32
N ILE A 184 -9.51 -4.23 -11.93
CA ILE A 184 -8.45 -3.27 -11.60
C ILE A 184 -9.10 -1.90 -11.39
N LEU A 185 -8.85 -1.30 -10.23
CA LEU A 185 -9.30 0.04 -9.88
C LEU A 185 -8.10 0.99 -9.94
N PHE A 186 -8.31 2.17 -10.51
CA PHE A 186 -7.30 3.20 -10.63
C PHE A 186 -7.81 4.54 -10.10
N TRP A 187 -7.05 5.16 -9.21
CA TRP A 187 -7.20 6.54 -8.77
C TRP A 187 -6.09 7.36 -9.40
N GLU A 188 -6.42 8.24 -10.34
CA GLU A 188 -5.45 9.14 -10.95
C GLU A 188 -5.00 10.20 -9.94
N LEU A 189 -3.72 10.24 -9.64
CA LEU A 189 -3.11 11.16 -8.70
C LEU A 189 -2.25 12.17 -9.47
N LYS A 190 -2.49 13.46 -9.26
CA LYS A 190 -1.67 14.50 -9.88
C LYS A 190 -0.27 14.51 -9.26
N ARG A 191 0.73 14.88 -10.06
CA ARG A 191 2.05 15.25 -9.55
C ARG A 191 2.03 16.69 -9.03
N ARG A 192 2.90 17.00 -8.07
CA ARG A 192 3.13 18.40 -7.67
C ARG A 192 3.74 19.16 -8.84
N LYS A 193 3.25 20.40 -9.07
CA LYS A 193 3.93 21.32 -9.99
C LYS A 193 5.29 21.65 -9.37
N ARG A 194 6.34 21.44 -10.14
CA ARG A 194 7.70 21.91 -9.81
C ARG A 194 7.79 23.40 -9.97
#